data_7c9c6c58a515b665dc90349ba4e7402d
#
_entry.id   7c9c6c58a515b665dc90349ba4e7402d
#
_cell.length_a   1.000
_cell.length_b   1.000
_cell.length_c   1.000
_cell.angle_alpha   90.00
_cell.angle_beta   90.00
_cell.angle_gamma   90.00
#
_symmetry.space_group_name_H-M   'P 1'
#
loop_
_entity.id
_entity.type
_entity.pdbx_description
1 polymer ?
#
loop_
_entity_poly.entity_id
_entity_poly.type
_entity_poly.pdbx_seq_one_letter_code
_entity_poly.pdbx_strand_id
1 'polypeptide(L)'
;MPRWSWLGAALLLGCAGAASAKDSQPCAKDMICASAPTTVGGAMIMAGYQGLIDTDGEGDPMIVSSAAGYKFYVYFYDCEQHKECASLQFSMRLTPSAPRDLTFVNKWNSEKRFAQMALTKEGDLRLTHDVSTIGGINRANFTDMVEWWSTMMGMLDTFMTANPPAAVNATVPTPPVAKPKT
;
A
#
# COMPACT_ATOMS: atom_id res chain seq x y z
N MET A 1 -65.77 -31.23 -1.56
CA MET A 1 -65.04 -30.01 -1.10
C MET A 1 -63.58 -30.37 -0.97
N PRO A 2 -62.66 -29.99 -1.86
CA PRO A 2 -61.27 -30.32 -1.76
C PRO A 2 -60.52 -29.25 -0.96
N ARG A 3 -59.71 -29.67 0.04
CA ARG A 3 -58.84 -28.82 0.85
C ARG A 3 -57.53 -28.60 0.10
N TRP A 4 -57.23 -27.39 -0.27
CA TRP A 4 -55.94 -26.98 -0.80
C TRP A 4 -54.95 -26.72 0.35
N SER A 5 -53.91 -27.55 0.39
CA SER A 5 -52.76 -27.36 1.29
C SER A 5 -51.76 -26.45 0.60
N TRP A 6 -51.50 -25.30 1.16
CA TRP A 6 -50.42 -24.38 0.74
C TRP A 6 -49.12 -24.84 1.38
N LEU A 7 -48.21 -25.37 0.57
CA LEU A 7 -46.84 -25.62 0.99
C LEU A 7 -46.04 -24.31 0.74
N GLY A 8 -45.75 -23.61 1.84
CA GLY A 8 -44.83 -22.46 1.82
C GLY A 8 -43.41 -22.92 1.60
N ALA A 9 -42.82 -22.59 0.45
CA ALA A 9 -41.39 -22.74 0.20
C ALA A 9 -40.64 -21.60 0.89
N ALA A 10 -39.93 -21.92 1.99
CA ALA A 10 -38.99 -20.99 2.62
C ALA A 10 -37.72 -20.87 1.75
N LEU A 11 -37.55 -19.71 1.11
CA LEU A 11 -36.28 -19.35 0.43
C LEU A 11 -35.24 -19.05 1.52
N LEU A 12 -34.30 -19.98 1.71
CA LEU A 12 -33.08 -19.69 2.47
C LEU A 12 -32.16 -18.83 1.60
N LEU A 13 -32.14 -17.52 1.84
CA LEU A 13 -31.07 -16.65 1.35
C LEU A 13 -29.79 -17.01 2.10
N GLY A 14 -28.97 -17.85 1.51
CA GLY A 14 -27.59 -18.05 1.95
C GLY A 14 -26.80 -16.77 1.74
N CYS A 15 -26.38 -16.10 2.82
CA CYS A 15 -25.33 -15.10 2.75
C CYS A 15 -24.07 -15.79 2.23
N ALA A 16 -23.76 -15.62 0.95
CA ALA A 16 -22.44 -15.94 0.43
C ALA A 16 -21.44 -14.97 1.11
N GLY A 17 -20.76 -15.46 2.17
CA GLY A 17 -19.61 -14.76 2.72
C GLY A 17 -18.62 -14.50 1.59
N ALA A 18 -18.12 -13.27 1.48
CA ALA A 18 -17.02 -12.96 0.58
C ALA A 18 -15.86 -13.90 0.93
N ALA A 19 -15.58 -14.88 0.08
CA ALA A 19 -14.39 -15.71 0.21
C ALA A 19 -13.20 -14.78 -0.05
N SER A 20 -12.43 -14.47 1.00
CA SER A 20 -11.13 -13.84 0.83
C SER A 20 -10.29 -14.75 -0.06
N ALA A 21 -9.77 -14.23 -1.14
CA ALA A 21 -8.90 -14.99 -2.02
C ALA A 21 -7.62 -15.31 -1.24
N LYS A 22 -7.42 -16.60 -0.97
CA LYS A 22 -6.32 -17.12 -0.16
C LYS A 22 -5.41 -17.93 -1.07
N ASP A 23 -4.11 -17.76 -0.93
CA ASP A 23 -3.14 -18.59 -1.63
C ASP A 23 -2.84 -19.86 -0.81
N SER A 24 -3.74 -20.82 -0.91
CA SER A 24 -3.61 -22.13 -0.24
C SER A 24 -2.78 -23.14 -1.05
N GLN A 25 -2.27 -22.73 -2.22
CA GLN A 25 -1.43 -23.61 -3.05
C GLN A 25 0.03 -23.45 -2.65
N PRO A 26 0.81 -24.54 -2.62
CA PRO A 26 2.26 -24.43 -2.47
C PRO A 26 2.84 -23.54 -3.55
N CYS A 27 3.80 -22.68 -3.19
CA CYS A 27 4.51 -21.88 -4.16
C CYS A 27 5.18 -22.77 -5.20
N ALA A 28 4.84 -22.60 -6.47
CA ALA A 28 5.41 -23.41 -7.53
C ALA A 28 6.92 -23.18 -7.63
N LYS A 29 7.63 -24.19 -8.12
CA LYS A 29 9.09 -24.12 -8.30
C LYS A 29 9.46 -22.89 -9.14
N ASP A 30 10.50 -22.19 -8.70
CA ASP A 30 11.04 -20.97 -9.34
C ASP A 30 10.09 -19.77 -9.40
N MET A 31 8.98 -19.83 -8.67
CA MET A 31 8.05 -18.72 -8.49
C MET A 31 8.30 -17.99 -7.15
N ILE A 32 7.81 -16.78 -7.05
CA ILE A 32 7.88 -15.90 -5.87
C ILE A 32 6.46 -15.70 -5.37
N CYS A 33 6.23 -16.08 -4.11
CA CYS A 33 4.90 -16.07 -3.49
C CYS A 33 4.97 -15.47 -2.09
N ALA A 34 3.98 -14.67 -1.71
CA ALA A 34 3.83 -14.21 -0.33
C ALA A 34 3.57 -15.38 0.63
N SER A 35 2.93 -16.46 0.18
CA SER A 35 2.72 -17.69 0.96
C SER A 35 4.02 -18.41 1.33
N ALA A 36 5.13 -18.09 0.67
CA ALA A 36 6.49 -18.60 0.93
C ALA A 36 7.48 -17.43 1.07
N PRO A 37 7.51 -16.72 2.22
CA PRO A 37 8.26 -15.47 2.40
C PRO A 37 9.74 -15.55 2.01
N THR A 38 10.36 -16.72 2.17
CA THR A 38 11.77 -16.94 1.77
C THR A 38 12.00 -16.78 0.27
N THR A 39 10.99 -17.02 -0.57
CA THR A 39 11.08 -16.79 -2.03
C THR A 39 11.14 -15.29 -2.33
N VAL A 40 10.37 -14.48 -1.59
CA VAL A 40 10.38 -13.01 -1.70
C VAL A 40 11.72 -12.45 -1.22
N GLY A 41 12.19 -12.84 -0.03
CA GLY A 41 13.48 -12.42 0.51
C GLY A 41 14.66 -12.79 -0.41
N GLY A 42 14.67 -14.01 -0.94
CA GLY A 42 15.66 -14.46 -1.91
C GLY A 42 15.64 -13.65 -3.20
N ALA A 43 14.44 -13.33 -3.72
CA ALA A 43 14.29 -12.52 -4.92
C ALA A 43 14.74 -11.06 -4.70
N MET A 44 14.47 -10.48 -3.53
CA MET A 44 14.99 -9.16 -3.13
C MET A 44 16.52 -9.14 -3.15
N ILE A 45 17.17 -10.13 -2.52
CA ILE A 45 18.63 -10.25 -2.50
C ILE A 45 19.18 -10.36 -3.93
N MET A 46 18.57 -11.18 -4.77
CA MET A 46 19.02 -11.36 -6.16
C MET A 46 18.83 -10.11 -7.00
N ALA A 47 17.85 -9.26 -6.68
CA ALA A 47 17.65 -7.95 -7.29
C ALA A 47 18.57 -6.85 -6.70
N GLY A 48 19.45 -7.19 -5.75
CA GLY A 48 20.43 -6.26 -5.15
C GLY A 48 19.91 -5.49 -3.93
N TYR A 49 18.81 -5.92 -3.33
CA TYR A 49 18.21 -5.29 -2.14
C TYR A 49 18.36 -6.15 -0.89
N GLN A 50 18.07 -5.57 0.28
CA GLN A 50 17.99 -6.35 1.51
C GLN A 50 16.72 -7.22 1.47
N GLY A 51 16.85 -8.46 1.88
CA GLY A 51 15.78 -9.46 1.84
C GLY A 51 15.64 -10.26 3.14
N LEU A 52 16.15 -9.72 4.26
CA LEU A 52 16.00 -10.37 5.57
C LEU A 52 14.54 -10.28 6.00
N ILE A 53 13.96 -11.45 6.31
CA ILE A 53 12.60 -11.56 6.78
C ILE A 53 12.58 -11.30 8.29
N ASP A 54 11.70 -10.41 8.69
CA ASP A 54 11.36 -10.05 10.06
C ASP A 54 9.85 -10.21 10.26
N THR A 55 9.30 -9.79 11.36
CA THR A 55 7.88 -9.74 11.65
C THR A 55 7.45 -8.29 11.92
N ASP A 56 6.23 -7.96 11.51
CA ASP A 56 5.62 -6.68 11.84
C ASP A 56 4.98 -6.67 13.24
N GLY A 57 4.29 -5.56 13.60
CA GLY A 57 3.65 -5.41 14.89
C GLY A 57 2.45 -6.34 15.14
N GLU A 58 1.92 -6.95 14.10
CA GLU A 58 0.80 -7.91 14.16
C GLU A 58 1.29 -9.36 14.16
N GLY A 59 2.58 -9.58 13.87
CA GLY A 59 3.22 -10.90 13.82
C GLY A 59 3.30 -11.48 12.41
N ASP A 60 2.89 -10.73 11.39
CA ASP A 60 2.99 -11.15 10.00
C ASP A 60 4.41 -10.95 9.45
N PRO A 61 4.84 -11.73 8.43
CA PRO A 61 6.14 -11.54 7.82
C PRO A 61 6.30 -10.11 7.26
N MET A 62 7.50 -9.59 7.35
CA MET A 62 7.88 -8.29 6.82
C MET A 62 9.34 -8.32 6.36
N ILE A 63 9.67 -7.53 5.34
CA ILE A 63 11.06 -7.28 4.94
C ILE A 63 11.35 -5.79 5.10
N VAL A 64 12.48 -5.47 5.72
CA VAL A 64 13.01 -4.10 5.77
C VAL A 64 14.09 -3.97 4.71
N SER A 65 13.99 -2.96 3.85
CA SER A 65 14.94 -2.73 2.78
C SER A 65 15.20 -1.23 2.56
N SER A 66 16.06 -0.90 1.61
CA SER A 66 16.36 0.49 1.26
C SER A 66 16.66 0.62 -0.23
N ALA A 67 16.26 1.74 -0.83
CA ALA A 67 16.58 2.13 -2.21
C ALA A 67 16.50 3.65 -2.35
N ALA A 68 17.25 4.21 -3.28
CA ALA A 68 17.24 5.65 -3.58
C ALA A 68 17.43 6.57 -2.35
N GLY A 69 18.16 6.11 -1.31
CA GLY A 69 18.38 6.85 -0.07
C GLY A 69 17.25 6.73 0.97
N TYR A 70 16.20 5.98 0.69
CA TYR A 70 15.05 5.81 1.57
C TYR A 70 14.97 4.38 2.11
N LYS A 71 14.50 4.24 3.35
CA LYS A 71 14.06 2.97 3.92
C LYS A 71 12.64 2.68 3.44
N PHE A 72 12.37 1.42 3.13
CA PHE A 72 11.04 0.93 2.83
C PHE A 72 10.80 -0.45 3.44
N TYR A 73 9.54 -0.84 3.47
CA TYR A 73 9.07 -2.10 4.00
C TYR A 73 8.34 -2.88 2.91
N VAL A 74 8.45 -4.19 2.94
CA VAL A 74 7.58 -5.09 2.19
C VAL A 74 6.75 -5.84 3.21
N TYR A 75 5.49 -5.45 3.36
CA TYR A 75 4.52 -6.11 4.22
C TYR A 75 3.86 -7.26 3.49
N PHE A 76 3.52 -8.28 4.24
CA PHE A 76 2.76 -9.43 3.76
C PHE A 76 1.33 -9.31 4.26
N TYR A 77 0.36 -9.51 3.39
CA TYR A 77 -1.05 -9.34 3.70
C TYR A 77 -1.88 -10.57 3.34
N ASP A 78 -3.10 -10.57 3.84
CA ASP A 78 -4.05 -11.67 3.69
C ASP A 78 -3.47 -13.00 4.17
N CYS A 79 -2.77 -12.94 5.32
CA CYS A 79 -2.13 -14.09 5.93
C CYS A 79 -3.12 -14.92 6.75
N GLU A 80 -2.95 -16.24 6.81
CA GLU A 80 -3.64 -17.10 7.74
C GLU A 80 -2.70 -17.52 8.86
N GLN A 81 -3.01 -17.13 10.11
CA GLN A 81 -2.15 -17.41 11.27
C GLN A 81 -0.68 -17.02 11.03
N HIS A 82 -0.46 -15.83 10.47
CA HIS A 82 0.87 -15.28 10.13
C HIS A 82 1.63 -16.07 9.05
N LYS A 83 0.93 -16.83 8.24
CA LYS A 83 1.45 -17.68 7.16
C LYS A 83 0.52 -17.62 5.94
N GLU A 84 0.93 -18.31 4.86
CA GLU A 84 0.10 -18.44 3.66
C GLU A 84 -0.47 -17.10 3.17
N CYS A 85 0.35 -16.05 3.23
CA CYS A 85 -0.04 -14.71 2.80
C CYS A 85 -0.29 -14.68 1.29
N ALA A 86 -1.23 -13.85 0.82
CA ALA A 86 -1.64 -13.82 -0.58
C ALA A 86 -1.10 -12.63 -1.37
N SER A 87 -0.69 -11.58 -0.66
CA SER A 87 -0.24 -10.35 -1.31
C SER A 87 0.92 -9.69 -0.57
N LEU A 88 1.59 -8.77 -1.28
CA LEU A 88 2.66 -7.93 -0.77
C LEU A 88 2.28 -6.46 -0.92
N GLN A 89 2.70 -5.64 0.02
CA GLN A 89 2.70 -4.19 -0.13
C GLN A 89 4.09 -3.63 0.12
N PHE A 90 4.67 -3.02 -0.90
CA PHE A 90 5.83 -2.14 -0.73
C PHE A 90 5.35 -0.83 -0.14
N SER A 91 6.00 -0.34 0.91
CA SER A 91 5.55 0.84 1.63
C SER A 91 6.73 1.67 2.10
N MET A 92 6.68 2.98 1.83
CA MET A 92 7.61 3.97 2.34
C MET A 92 6.82 5.10 2.99
N ARG A 93 7.31 5.60 4.12
CA ARG A 93 6.75 6.77 4.80
C ARG A 93 7.82 7.85 4.89
N LEU A 94 7.43 9.08 4.60
CA LEU A 94 8.28 10.26 4.64
C LEU A 94 7.54 11.40 5.34
N THR A 95 8.18 12.00 6.36
CA THR A 95 7.76 13.28 6.93
C THR A 95 8.35 14.40 6.08
N PRO A 96 7.55 15.14 5.31
CA PRO A 96 8.07 16.20 4.46
C PRO A 96 8.54 17.39 5.31
N SER A 97 9.56 18.11 4.85
CA SER A 97 10.09 19.31 5.52
C SER A 97 9.10 20.48 5.60
N ALA A 98 8.04 20.46 4.79
CA ALA A 98 6.94 21.40 4.82
C ALA A 98 5.63 20.67 4.49
N PRO A 99 4.49 21.13 5.08
CA PRO A 99 3.19 20.47 4.89
C PRO A 99 2.82 20.30 3.41
N ARG A 100 2.22 19.17 3.10
CA ARG A 100 1.67 18.85 1.79
C ARG A 100 0.15 18.68 1.89
N ASP A 101 -0.54 18.91 0.80
CA ASP A 101 -1.99 18.82 0.71
C ASP A 101 -2.45 17.70 -0.24
N LEU A 102 -3.75 17.51 -0.36
CA LEU A 102 -4.31 16.53 -1.27
C LEU A 102 -4.08 16.87 -2.74
N THR A 103 -3.86 18.15 -3.08
CA THR A 103 -3.55 18.57 -4.46
C THR A 103 -2.20 18.01 -4.88
N PHE A 104 -1.20 18.07 -3.99
CA PHE A 104 0.11 17.46 -4.20
C PHE A 104 0.02 15.95 -4.40
N VAL A 105 -0.75 15.27 -3.54
CA VAL A 105 -0.96 13.82 -3.62
C VAL A 105 -1.66 13.43 -4.92
N ASN A 106 -2.74 14.13 -5.28
CA ASN A 106 -3.48 13.88 -6.52
C ASN A 106 -2.62 14.10 -7.77
N LYS A 107 -1.75 15.12 -7.74
CA LYS A 107 -0.82 15.38 -8.83
C LYS A 107 0.17 14.21 -9.01
N TRP A 108 0.77 13.72 -7.92
CA TRP A 108 1.61 12.52 -7.98
C TRP A 108 0.85 11.35 -8.61
N ASN A 109 -0.33 11.02 -8.10
CA ASN A 109 -1.11 9.87 -8.54
C ASN A 109 -1.59 9.99 -10.00
N SER A 110 -1.73 11.20 -10.52
CA SER A 110 -2.09 11.43 -11.93
C SER A 110 -0.90 11.35 -12.90
N GLU A 111 0.32 11.63 -12.43
CA GLU A 111 1.52 11.67 -13.25
C GLU A 111 2.40 10.42 -13.13
N LYS A 112 2.29 9.69 -12.01
CA LYS A 112 3.17 8.56 -11.71
C LYS A 112 2.41 7.24 -11.73
N ARG A 113 3.12 6.19 -12.14
CA ARG A 113 2.62 4.81 -12.13
C ARG A 113 3.40 4.02 -11.06
N PHE A 114 2.95 2.83 -10.72
CA PHE A 114 3.64 1.86 -9.85
C PHE A 114 3.90 2.30 -8.41
N ALA A 115 3.49 3.48 -7.99
CA ALA A 115 3.51 3.89 -6.60
C ALA A 115 2.38 4.89 -6.34
N GLN A 116 1.43 4.50 -5.51
CA GLN A 116 0.37 5.37 -5.04
C GLN A 116 0.86 6.20 -3.86
N MET A 117 0.45 7.46 -3.80
CA MET A 117 0.74 8.34 -2.68
C MET A 117 -0.52 8.60 -1.86
N ALA A 118 -0.37 8.62 -0.55
CA ALA A 118 -1.41 9.04 0.39
C ALA A 118 -0.84 10.04 1.41
N LEU A 119 -1.70 10.93 1.89
CA LEU A 119 -1.40 11.80 3.03
C LEU A 119 -1.96 11.14 4.29
N THR A 120 -1.12 10.93 5.30
CA THR A 120 -1.54 10.36 6.58
C THR A 120 -2.21 11.43 7.46
N LYS A 121 -2.89 11.01 8.52
CA LYS A 121 -3.51 11.92 9.49
C LYS A 121 -2.48 12.81 10.20
N GLU A 122 -1.25 12.33 10.32
CA GLU A 122 -0.12 13.03 10.93
C GLU A 122 0.57 14.00 9.98
N GLY A 123 0.15 14.04 8.71
CA GLY A 123 0.73 14.89 7.67
C GLY A 123 1.93 14.28 6.94
N ASP A 124 2.24 13.01 7.16
CA ASP A 124 3.28 12.31 6.42
C ASP A 124 2.79 11.86 5.04
N LEU A 125 3.71 11.77 4.11
CA LEU A 125 3.49 11.13 2.83
C LEU A 125 3.78 9.64 2.93
N ARG A 126 2.87 8.82 2.44
CA ARG A 126 3.04 7.37 2.32
C ARG A 126 2.96 6.98 0.85
N LEU A 127 4.02 6.35 0.34
CA LEU A 127 4.00 5.67 -0.95
C LEU A 127 3.72 4.20 -0.73
N THR A 128 2.88 3.60 -1.57
CA THR A 128 2.58 2.17 -1.56
C THR A 128 2.49 1.60 -2.96
N HIS A 129 2.83 0.32 -3.07
CA HIS A 129 2.62 -0.51 -4.26
C HIS A 129 2.16 -1.89 -3.84
N ASP A 130 0.94 -2.26 -4.22
CA ASP A 130 0.32 -3.52 -3.85
C ASP A 130 0.49 -4.56 -4.96
N VAL A 131 0.80 -5.79 -4.58
CA VAL A 131 1.09 -6.90 -5.50
C VAL A 131 0.39 -8.17 -5.04
N SER A 132 -0.53 -8.69 -5.83
CA SER A 132 -1.04 -10.05 -5.61
C SER A 132 -0.01 -11.08 -6.08
N THR A 133 0.25 -12.07 -5.24
CA THR A 133 1.19 -13.15 -5.55
C THR A 133 0.51 -14.51 -5.64
N ILE A 134 -0.83 -14.55 -5.68
CA ILE A 134 -1.59 -15.80 -5.80
C ILE A 134 -1.17 -16.54 -7.06
N GLY A 135 -0.78 -17.81 -6.91
CA GLY A 135 -0.24 -18.62 -7.99
C GLY A 135 1.21 -18.33 -8.35
N GLY A 136 1.84 -17.35 -7.68
CA GLY A 136 3.22 -16.96 -7.86
C GLY A 136 3.48 -15.98 -9.01
N ILE A 137 4.52 -15.19 -8.88
CA ILE A 137 5.06 -14.34 -9.93
C ILE A 137 6.46 -14.81 -10.30
N ASN A 138 6.82 -14.73 -11.59
CA ASN A 138 8.14 -15.13 -12.03
C ASN A 138 9.20 -14.08 -11.64
N ARG A 139 10.46 -14.49 -11.64
CA ARG A 139 11.59 -13.64 -11.25
C ARG A 139 11.71 -12.37 -12.07
N ALA A 140 11.53 -12.42 -13.38
CA ALA A 140 11.67 -11.25 -14.24
C ALA A 140 10.64 -10.17 -13.87
N ASN A 141 9.38 -10.56 -13.68
CA ASN A 141 8.32 -9.64 -13.25
C ASN A 141 8.59 -9.07 -11.86
N PHE A 142 9.06 -9.90 -10.93
CA PHE A 142 9.38 -9.42 -9.59
C PHE A 142 10.53 -8.41 -9.60
N THR A 143 11.60 -8.68 -10.34
CA THR A 143 12.75 -7.78 -10.49
C THR A 143 12.32 -6.44 -11.10
N ASP A 144 11.59 -6.47 -12.22
CA ASP A 144 11.06 -5.26 -12.88
C ASP A 144 10.20 -4.42 -11.92
N MET A 145 9.33 -5.07 -11.17
CA MET A 145 8.49 -4.41 -10.18
C MET A 145 9.31 -3.71 -9.08
N VAL A 146 10.34 -4.35 -8.52
CA VAL A 146 11.19 -3.76 -7.49
C VAL A 146 12.04 -2.62 -8.07
N GLU A 147 12.50 -2.72 -9.31
CA GLU A 147 13.20 -1.65 -10.01
C GLU A 147 12.29 -0.44 -10.24
N TRP A 148 11.02 -0.65 -10.64
CA TRP A 148 10.04 0.42 -10.72
C TRP A 148 9.76 1.06 -9.37
N TRP A 149 9.62 0.27 -8.31
CA TRP A 149 9.46 0.79 -6.96
C TRP A 149 10.63 1.71 -6.56
N SER A 150 11.87 1.25 -6.76
CA SER A 150 13.09 2.04 -6.52
C SER A 150 13.11 3.33 -7.35
N THR A 151 12.73 3.24 -8.63
CA THR A 151 12.63 4.40 -9.53
C THR A 151 11.63 5.42 -9.02
N MET A 152 10.44 4.99 -8.56
CA MET A 152 9.42 5.90 -8.02
C MET A 152 9.93 6.60 -6.75
N MET A 153 10.60 5.87 -5.86
CA MET A 153 11.21 6.48 -4.67
C MET A 153 12.28 7.53 -5.05
N GLY A 154 13.12 7.23 -6.05
CA GLY A 154 14.14 8.16 -6.55
C GLY A 154 13.57 9.42 -7.21
N MET A 155 12.35 9.37 -7.73
CA MET A 155 11.68 10.53 -8.31
C MET A 155 11.06 11.48 -7.26
N LEU A 156 10.96 11.05 -6.01
CA LEU A 156 10.22 11.79 -4.99
C LEU A 156 10.84 13.17 -4.70
N ASP A 157 12.15 13.25 -4.53
CA ASP A 157 12.83 14.52 -4.22
C ASP A 157 12.67 15.52 -5.35
N THR A 158 12.83 15.08 -6.60
CA THR A 158 12.62 15.91 -7.78
C THR A 158 11.19 16.40 -7.87
N PHE A 159 10.22 15.50 -7.58
CA PHE A 159 8.81 15.85 -7.58
C PHE A 159 8.46 16.86 -6.47
N MET A 160 8.99 16.68 -5.26
CA MET A 160 8.80 17.62 -4.15
C MET A 160 9.38 19.01 -4.47
N THR A 161 10.54 19.06 -5.10
CA THR A 161 11.19 20.32 -5.51
C THR A 161 10.42 21.03 -6.61
N ALA A 162 9.92 20.29 -7.59
CA ALA A 162 9.12 20.84 -8.69
C ALA A 162 7.72 21.30 -8.27
N ASN A 163 7.24 20.82 -7.11
CA ASN A 163 5.91 21.13 -6.57
C ASN A 163 6.05 21.63 -5.12
N PRO A 164 6.55 22.87 -4.91
CA PRO A 164 6.70 23.41 -3.58
C PRO A 164 5.34 23.57 -2.89
N PRO A 165 5.29 23.56 -1.54
CA PRO A 165 4.08 23.87 -0.81
C PRO A 165 3.51 25.22 -1.23
N ALA A 166 2.18 25.37 -1.21
CA ALA A 166 1.58 26.69 -1.38
C ALA A 166 2.16 27.64 -0.35
N ALA A 167 2.57 28.85 -0.77
CA ALA A 167 3.01 29.88 0.16
C ALA A 167 1.89 30.09 1.18
N VAL A 168 2.18 29.89 2.47
CA VAL A 168 1.25 30.23 3.55
C VAL A 168 1.18 31.76 3.56
N ASN A 169 0.22 32.34 2.81
CA ASN A 169 -0.05 33.76 2.89
C ASN A 169 -0.56 34.05 4.30
N ALA A 170 0.34 34.46 5.17
CA ALA A 170 0.06 34.94 6.52
C ALA A 170 -0.58 36.34 6.45
N THR A 171 -1.73 36.43 5.78
CA THR A 171 -2.62 37.58 5.89
C THR A 171 -3.98 37.07 6.32
N VAL A 172 -4.09 36.76 7.61
CA VAL A 172 -5.39 36.84 8.27
C VAL A 172 -5.73 38.31 8.28
N PRO A 173 -6.79 38.78 7.58
CA PRO A 173 -7.22 40.16 7.69
C PRO A 173 -7.60 40.39 9.15
N THR A 174 -6.91 41.31 9.85
CA THR A 174 -7.32 41.77 11.20
C THR A 174 -8.72 42.33 11.06
N PRO A 175 -9.72 41.83 11.80
CA PRO A 175 -11.06 42.43 11.78
C PRO A 175 -10.96 43.92 12.15
N PRO A 176 -11.72 44.81 11.48
CA PRO A 176 -11.69 46.22 11.80
C PRO A 176 -12.13 46.40 13.25
N VAL A 177 -11.26 47.06 14.04
CA VAL A 177 -11.56 47.45 15.41
C VAL A 177 -12.75 48.40 15.39
N ALA A 178 -13.89 47.97 15.96
CA ALA A 178 -15.08 48.80 16.09
C ALA A 178 -14.73 50.01 16.98
N LYS A 179 -14.92 51.23 16.44
CA LYS A 179 -14.78 52.45 17.22
C LYS A 179 -15.89 52.51 18.28
N PRO A 180 -15.58 52.87 19.55
CA PRO A 180 -16.61 53.05 20.56
C PRO A 180 -17.50 54.21 20.14
N LYS A 181 -18.82 54.01 20.23
CA LYS A 181 -19.81 55.08 20.09
C LYS A 181 -19.76 55.92 21.36
N THR A 182 -19.40 57.19 21.25
CA THR A 182 -19.65 58.25 22.26
C THR A 182 -21.09 58.67 22.24
#